data_75f42910671a739ce97eda0dab6f86b5
#
_entry.id   75f42910671a739ce97eda0dab6f86b5
#
_cell.length_a   1.000
_cell.length_b   1.000
_cell.length_c   1.000
_cell.angle_alpha   90.00
_cell.angle_beta   90.00
_cell.angle_gamma   90.00
#
_symmetry.space_group_name_H-M   'P 1'
#
loop_
_entity.id
_entity.type
_entity.pdbx_description
1 polymer ?
#
loop_
_entity_poly.entity_id
_entity_poly.type
_entity_poly.pdbx_seq_one_letter_code
_entity_poly.pdbx_strand_id
1 'polypeptide(L)'
;MYSRLNHILKVVWGIVSLHIPIKKNVVCFDSFGGQYNDNPKYVSEELHRQCPNITIVWNHSGKGKDILPNYVKIVNNSTYKGRMIFNTAQVVVDNHTGIRSGMCYKNNIIQNIFYKLKNIKRKGQLCISTFHGTPLKRIAMDEPGAHTNFVFYSSTNYVLSGCKYTSECFRTAFDNTTEIREYGTPRNDIFFNDKISVNNLKLKLGLPLDKKVVLYAPTFRNDTEISGVIQIKSIDFTKLFLALSDTFGGQWCFVFRAHNLVQQKINFDLLQKNNPMVELINGNQHDDMAEYLKCTDILITDYSASMFDFALTQRPCFLYAPDVNEYGRSERGFYRNIKSLPFPVATDFKDLIEAIVQFDKERYAHKVCHLLDEIGNMEDGKATKRVVEDILAFIKTSNS
;
A
#
# COMPACT_ATOMS: atom_id res chain seq x y z
N MET A 1 25.12 18.39 -11.51
CA MET A 1 24.70 19.05 -12.76
C MET A 1 23.55 18.30 -13.46
N TYR A 2 23.62 17.01 -13.67
CA TYR A 2 22.59 16.17 -14.32
C TYR A 2 21.19 16.23 -13.64
N SER A 3 21.13 16.26 -12.29
CA SER A 3 19.85 16.29 -11.56
C SER A 3 19.10 17.63 -11.73
N ARG A 4 19.81 18.76 -11.80
CA ARG A 4 19.20 20.09 -12.00
C ARG A 4 18.65 20.25 -13.43
N LEU A 5 19.38 19.77 -14.44
CA LEU A 5 18.95 19.81 -15.83
C LEU A 5 17.67 18.98 -16.05
N ASN A 6 17.61 17.78 -15.47
CA ASN A 6 16.41 16.94 -15.51
C ASN A 6 15.20 17.59 -14.80
N HIS A 7 15.44 18.38 -13.75
CA HIS A 7 14.38 19.12 -13.06
C HIS A 7 13.81 20.23 -13.96
N ILE A 8 14.67 21.02 -14.59
CA ILE A 8 14.28 22.08 -15.51
C ILE A 8 13.51 21.51 -16.71
N LEU A 9 14.01 20.44 -17.31
CA LEU A 9 13.31 19.76 -18.41
C LEU A 9 11.91 19.30 -18.01
N LYS A 10 11.73 18.75 -16.80
CA LYS A 10 10.41 18.33 -16.30
C LYS A 10 9.43 19.50 -16.18
N VAL A 11 9.91 20.68 -15.79
CA VAL A 11 9.09 21.91 -15.71
C VAL A 11 8.73 22.40 -17.10
N VAL A 12 9.70 22.50 -18.00
CA VAL A 12 9.45 22.91 -19.40
C VAL A 12 8.39 22.00 -20.04
N TRP A 13 8.49 20.70 -19.84
CA TRP A 13 7.50 19.75 -20.37
C TRP A 13 6.14 19.84 -19.68
N GLY A 14 6.10 20.19 -18.39
CA GLY A 14 4.85 20.54 -17.70
C GLY A 14 4.13 21.69 -18.41
N ILE A 15 4.85 22.77 -18.70
CA ILE A 15 4.32 23.96 -19.40
C ILE A 15 3.90 23.62 -20.84
N VAL A 16 4.75 22.92 -21.59
CA VAL A 16 4.44 22.49 -22.97
C VAL A 16 3.20 21.63 -23.02
N SER A 17 3.00 20.76 -22.02
CA SER A 17 1.82 19.91 -21.97
C SER A 17 0.51 20.69 -21.85
N LEU A 18 0.52 21.92 -21.34
CA LEU A 18 -0.68 22.77 -21.23
C LEU A 18 -1.28 23.13 -22.59
N HIS A 19 -0.44 23.20 -23.63
CA HIS A 19 -0.84 23.50 -25.01
C HIS A 19 -1.26 22.28 -25.82
N ILE A 20 -1.10 21.08 -25.28
CA ILE A 20 -1.50 19.83 -25.95
C ILE A 20 -2.91 19.45 -25.47
N PRO A 21 -3.85 19.15 -26.36
CA PRO A 21 -5.20 18.74 -25.97
C PRO A 21 -5.22 17.52 -25.03
N ILE A 22 -6.19 17.47 -24.14
CA ILE A 22 -6.45 16.27 -23.30
C ILE A 22 -6.85 15.12 -24.23
N LYS A 23 -6.22 13.98 -24.02
CA LYS A 23 -6.50 12.74 -24.73
C LYS A 23 -7.72 12.06 -24.13
N LYS A 24 -8.84 12.16 -24.84
CA LYS A 24 -10.11 11.52 -24.44
C LYS A 24 -9.96 10.00 -24.35
N ASN A 25 -10.66 9.38 -23.41
CA ASN A 25 -10.65 7.92 -23.16
C ASN A 25 -9.25 7.33 -22.83
N VAL A 26 -8.35 8.15 -22.29
CA VAL A 26 -7.03 7.69 -21.80
C VAL A 26 -7.01 7.84 -20.28
N VAL A 27 -6.80 6.72 -19.58
CA VAL A 27 -6.66 6.65 -18.13
C VAL A 27 -5.26 6.14 -17.79
N CYS A 28 -4.51 6.94 -17.02
CA CYS A 28 -3.16 6.60 -16.59
C CYS A 28 -3.16 6.15 -15.13
N PHE A 29 -2.40 5.09 -14.86
CA PHE A 29 -2.24 4.52 -13.53
C PHE A 29 -0.76 4.53 -13.10
N ASP A 30 -0.54 4.76 -11.80
CA ASP A 30 0.74 4.57 -11.15
C ASP A 30 0.55 4.00 -9.75
N SER A 31 1.40 3.05 -9.40
CA SER A 31 1.50 2.51 -8.04
C SER A 31 2.96 2.49 -7.60
N PHE A 32 3.27 3.16 -6.48
CA PHE A 32 4.61 3.25 -5.87
C PHE A 32 5.74 3.54 -6.86
N GLY A 33 5.46 4.39 -7.86
CA GLY A 33 6.45 4.78 -8.86
C GLY A 33 6.79 3.68 -9.88
N GLY A 34 5.84 2.82 -10.21
CA GLY A 34 5.95 1.89 -11.32
C GLY A 34 5.87 0.41 -11.00
N GLN A 35 5.14 0.02 -9.99
CA GLN A 35 4.76 -1.36 -9.69
C GLN A 35 3.33 -1.62 -10.17
N TYR A 36 2.98 -2.89 -10.45
CA TYR A 36 1.61 -3.30 -10.79
C TYR A 36 0.95 -3.96 -9.59
N ASN A 37 0.44 -3.15 -8.68
CA ASN A 37 -0.11 -3.61 -7.39
C ASN A 37 -1.05 -2.58 -6.78
N ASP A 38 -1.52 -2.89 -5.56
CA ASP A 38 -2.26 -1.98 -4.68
C ASP A 38 -3.54 -1.44 -5.34
N ASN A 39 -4.15 -0.39 -4.77
CA ASN A 39 -5.42 0.17 -5.19
C ASN A 39 -5.52 0.45 -6.70
N PRO A 40 -4.53 1.09 -7.36
CA PRO A 40 -4.60 1.38 -8.79
C PRO A 40 -4.76 0.13 -9.66
N LYS A 41 -4.18 -1.02 -9.26
CA LYS A 41 -4.33 -2.29 -10.00
C LYS A 41 -5.80 -2.72 -10.04
N TYR A 42 -6.47 -2.79 -8.91
CA TYR A 42 -7.87 -3.21 -8.82
C TYR A 42 -8.80 -2.29 -9.61
N VAL A 43 -8.56 -0.97 -9.53
CA VAL A 43 -9.32 0.02 -10.32
C VAL A 43 -9.08 -0.18 -11.82
N SER A 44 -7.84 -0.42 -12.26
CA SER A 44 -7.52 -0.59 -13.68
C SER A 44 -8.13 -1.86 -14.27
N GLU A 45 -8.10 -2.98 -13.53
CA GLU A 45 -8.68 -4.25 -13.93
C GLU A 45 -10.21 -4.15 -14.07
N GLU A 46 -10.86 -3.56 -13.09
CA GLU A 46 -12.32 -3.36 -13.12
C GLU A 46 -12.75 -2.38 -14.22
N LEU A 47 -11.99 -1.29 -14.43
CA LEU A 47 -12.26 -0.34 -15.50
C LEU A 47 -12.18 -1.02 -16.88
N HIS A 48 -11.16 -1.86 -17.10
CA HIS A 48 -11.07 -2.63 -18.34
C HIS A 48 -12.22 -3.62 -18.50
N ARG A 49 -12.59 -4.29 -17.43
CA ARG A 49 -13.71 -5.25 -17.43
C ARG A 49 -15.04 -4.59 -17.84
N GLN A 50 -15.31 -3.36 -17.34
CA GLN A 50 -16.54 -2.62 -17.66
C GLN A 50 -16.48 -1.92 -19.02
N CYS A 51 -15.32 -1.37 -19.40
CA CYS A 51 -15.14 -0.57 -20.60
C CYS A 51 -13.84 -0.89 -21.33
N PRO A 52 -13.77 -2.00 -22.10
CA PRO A 52 -12.54 -2.43 -22.79
C PRO A 52 -12.01 -1.42 -23.81
N ASN A 53 -12.84 -0.48 -24.28
CA ASN A 53 -12.46 0.54 -25.26
C ASN A 53 -11.68 1.72 -24.66
N ILE A 54 -11.56 1.80 -23.34
CA ILE A 54 -10.74 2.80 -22.68
C ILE A 54 -9.27 2.40 -22.79
N THR A 55 -8.43 3.35 -23.19
CA THR A 55 -6.98 3.12 -23.22
C THR A 55 -6.42 3.22 -21.80
N ILE A 56 -5.98 2.08 -21.25
CA ILE A 56 -5.30 2.00 -19.97
C ILE A 56 -3.79 2.12 -20.20
N VAL A 57 -3.19 3.10 -19.53
CA VAL A 57 -1.75 3.35 -19.56
C VAL A 57 -1.20 3.17 -18.15
N TRP A 58 -0.13 2.41 -18.01
CA TRP A 58 0.49 2.16 -16.71
C TRP A 58 1.92 2.67 -16.68
N ASN A 59 2.25 3.43 -15.63
CA ASN A 59 3.64 3.73 -15.33
C ASN A 59 4.34 2.47 -14.84
N HIS A 60 5.39 2.05 -15.53
CA HIS A 60 6.17 0.89 -15.12
C HIS A 60 7.67 1.21 -15.22
N SER A 61 8.36 1.09 -14.09
CA SER A 61 9.78 1.45 -13.97
C SER A 61 10.73 0.32 -14.37
N GLY A 62 10.23 -0.85 -14.74
CA GLY A 62 11.01 -2.09 -14.91
C GLY A 62 11.42 -2.75 -13.60
N LYS A 63 10.96 -2.24 -12.45
CA LYS A 63 11.27 -2.77 -11.12
C LYS A 63 10.18 -3.69 -10.56
N GLY A 64 8.98 -3.66 -11.14
CA GLY A 64 7.87 -4.53 -10.77
C GLY A 64 8.14 -5.98 -11.19
N LYS A 65 7.63 -6.93 -10.41
CA LYS A 65 7.80 -8.37 -10.61
C LYS A 65 6.61 -9.01 -11.31
N ASP A 66 5.43 -8.39 -11.16
CA ASP A 66 4.21 -8.90 -11.79
C ASP A 66 4.13 -8.52 -13.27
N ILE A 67 3.63 -9.46 -14.06
CA ILE A 67 3.38 -9.27 -15.48
C ILE A 67 2.11 -8.42 -15.65
N LEU A 68 2.25 -7.31 -16.38
CA LEU A 68 1.09 -6.49 -16.70
C LEU A 68 0.21 -7.17 -17.75
N PRO A 69 -1.13 -7.01 -17.67
CA PRO A 69 -2.04 -7.53 -18.68
C PRO A 69 -1.78 -6.96 -20.08
N ASN A 70 -2.03 -7.74 -21.11
CA ASN A 70 -1.76 -7.37 -22.52
C ASN A 70 -2.53 -6.12 -23.00
N TYR A 71 -3.66 -5.78 -22.37
CA TYR A 71 -4.43 -4.59 -22.70
C TYR A 71 -3.82 -3.29 -22.18
N VAL A 72 -2.83 -3.38 -21.30
CA VAL A 72 -2.19 -2.22 -20.67
C VAL A 72 -1.06 -1.69 -21.55
N LYS A 73 -1.07 -0.38 -21.84
CA LYS A 73 0.05 0.30 -22.48
C LYS A 73 1.08 0.74 -21.45
N ILE A 74 2.28 0.19 -21.54
CA ILE A 74 3.37 0.49 -20.61
C ILE A 74 4.08 1.77 -21.01
N VAL A 75 4.31 2.66 -20.05
CA VAL A 75 5.15 3.86 -20.20
C VAL A 75 6.04 4.03 -18.98
N ASN A 76 7.18 4.70 -19.16
CA ASN A 76 8.02 5.12 -18.05
C ASN A 76 7.84 6.63 -17.84
N ASN A 77 7.19 7.00 -16.72
CA ASN A 77 6.90 8.39 -16.37
C ASN A 77 8.16 9.23 -16.08
N SER A 78 9.32 8.59 -15.91
CA SER A 78 10.60 9.30 -15.82
C SER A 78 11.08 9.83 -17.17
N THR A 79 10.55 9.28 -18.29
CA THR A 79 10.87 9.75 -19.65
C THR A 79 9.98 10.92 -20.07
N TYR A 80 10.46 11.69 -21.02
CA TYR A 80 9.68 12.74 -21.66
C TYR A 80 8.34 12.23 -22.21
N LYS A 81 8.37 11.17 -23.00
CA LYS A 81 7.19 10.57 -23.65
C LYS A 81 6.15 10.10 -22.59
N GLY A 82 6.61 9.40 -21.56
CA GLY A 82 5.74 8.94 -20.49
C GLY A 82 5.09 10.11 -19.74
N ARG A 83 5.89 11.13 -19.40
CA ARG A 83 5.41 12.33 -18.72
C ARG A 83 4.34 13.07 -19.54
N MET A 84 4.55 13.22 -20.85
CA MET A 84 3.58 13.85 -21.74
C MET A 84 2.26 13.08 -21.78
N ILE A 85 2.29 11.75 -21.75
CA ILE A 85 1.08 10.92 -21.73
C ILE A 85 0.32 11.16 -20.41
N PHE A 86 0.99 11.12 -19.26
CA PHE A 86 0.35 11.40 -17.97
C PHE A 86 -0.22 12.82 -17.87
N ASN A 87 0.51 13.83 -18.37
CA ASN A 87 0.06 15.21 -18.36
C ASN A 87 -1.12 15.47 -19.29
N THR A 88 -1.33 14.65 -20.31
CA THR A 88 -2.41 14.82 -21.30
C THR A 88 -3.53 13.77 -21.18
N ALA A 89 -3.42 12.78 -20.31
CA ALA A 89 -4.46 11.82 -20.05
C ALA A 89 -5.72 12.49 -19.48
N GLN A 90 -6.90 11.96 -19.81
CA GLN A 90 -8.15 12.45 -19.28
C GLN A 90 -8.32 12.15 -17.79
N VAL A 91 -7.84 10.97 -17.36
CA VAL A 91 -7.85 10.57 -15.95
C VAL A 91 -6.48 10.08 -15.53
N VAL A 92 -6.08 10.39 -14.29
CA VAL A 92 -4.87 9.86 -13.65
C VAL A 92 -5.24 9.32 -12.27
N VAL A 93 -4.81 8.10 -12.00
CA VAL A 93 -5.04 7.40 -10.72
C VAL A 93 -3.69 6.99 -10.14
N ASP A 94 -3.41 7.37 -8.91
CA ASP A 94 -2.19 6.96 -8.18
C ASP A 94 -2.50 6.61 -6.72
N ASN A 95 -1.56 5.92 -6.06
CA ASN A 95 -1.65 5.63 -4.63
C ASN A 95 -0.55 6.31 -3.80
N HIS A 96 0.34 7.02 -4.46
CA HIS A 96 1.47 7.67 -3.82
C HIS A 96 1.54 9.13 -4.26
N THR A 97 1.96 10.00 -3.38
CA THR A 97 2.11 11.44 -3.61
C THR A 97 3.01 11.83 -4.81
N GLY A 98 3.39 10.86 -5.64
CA GLY A 98 4.53 10.99 -6.56
C GLY A 98 4.27 11.63 -7.90
N ILE A 99 3.12 11.45 -8.52
CA ILE A 99 2.94 11.93 -9.90
C ILE A 99 2.44 13.37 -9.95
N ARG A 100 1.52 13.72 -9.07
CA ARG A 100 0.86 15.03 -9.13
C ARG A 100 0.75 15.77 -7.80
N SER A 101 1.03 15.15 -6.68
CA SER A 101 1.20 15.85 -5.42
C SER A 101 2.61 16.40 -5.32
N GLY A 102 2.73 17.67 -5.07
CA GLY A 102 4.00 18.32 -4.81
C GLY A 102 4.10 18.69 -3.34
N MET A 103 5.19 18.34 -2.71
CA MET A 103 5.56 18.93 -1.42
C MET A 103 6.08 20.34 -1.67
N CYS A 104 5.47 21.35 -1.05
CA CYS A 104 6.00 22.69 -1.04
C CYS A 104 6.74 22.95 0.28
N TYR A 105 7.94 23.45 0.19
CA TYR A 105 8.75 23.84 1.34
C TYR A 105 8.44 25.30 1.72
N LYS A 106 8.09 25.54 2.98
CA LYS A 106 7.68 26.88 3.47
C LYS A 106 8.65 28.02 3.12
N ASN A 107 9.92 27.72 3.02
CA ASN A 107 10.99 28.71 2.86
C ASN A 107 11.68 28.68 1.49
N ASN A 108 11.15 27.99 0.48
CA ASN A 108 11.77 27.91 -0.83
C ASN A 108 10.77 28.19 -1.95
N ILE A 109 10.50 29.48 -2.17
CA ILE A 109 9.54 29.97 -3.17
C ILE A 109 9.89 29.41 -4.56
N ILE A 110 11.18 29.32 -4.92
CA ILE A 110 11.62 28.85 -6.23
C ILE A 110 11.29 27.36 -6.39
N GLN A 111 11.60 26.52 -5.39
CA GLN A 111 11.22 25.10 -5.43
C GLN A 111 9.70 24.94 -5.51
N ASN A 112 8.94 25.75 -4.79
CA ASN A 112 7.49 25.72 -4.80
C ASN A 112 6.90 26.05 -6.17
N ILE A 113 7.44 27.06 -6.84
CA ILE A 113 7.07 27.40 -8.22
C ILE A 113 7.39 26.23 -9.16
N PHE A 114 8.58 25.64 -9.04
CA PHE A 114 8.97 24.47 -9.84
C PHE A 114 8.06 23.26 -9.61
N TYR A 115 7.65 22.99 -8.37
CA TYR A 115 6.71 21.91 -8.06
C TYR A 115 5.32 22.19 -8.63
N LYS A 116 4.81 23.41 -8.50
CA LYS A 116 3.54 23.82 -9.11
C LYS A 116 3.58 23.62 -10.65
N LEU A 117 4.60 24.11 -11.30
CA LEU A 117 4.74 24.03 -12.76
C LEU A 117 4.94 22.58 -13.26
N LYS A 118 5.55 21.73 -12.44
CA LYS A 118 5.73 20.31 -12.76
C LYS A 118 4.43 19.50 -12.69
N ASN A 119 3.51 19.90 -11.83
CA ASN A 119 2.32 19.13 -11.48
C ASN A 119 1.02 19.91 -11.71
N ILE A 120 0.96 20.71 -12.77
CA ILE A 120 -0.21 21.53 -13.08
C ILE A 120 -1.41 20.64 -13.38
N LYS A 121 -2.45 20.76 -12.55
CA LYS A 121 -3.76 20.20 -12.85
C LYS A 121 -4.37 20.93 -14.04
N ARG A 122 -4.88 20.17 -14.98
CA ARG A 122 -5.45 20.73 -16.20
C ARG A 122 -6.97 20.74 -16.12
N LYS A 123 -7.61 21.78 -16.66
CA LYS A 123 -9.05 21.78 -16.88
C LYS A 123 -9.39 20.59 -17.80
N GLY A 124 -10.43 19.83 -17.46
CA GLY A 124 -10.82 18.63 -18.20
C GLY A 124 -10.00 17.38 -17.88
N GLN A 125 -9.23 17.38 -16.77
CA GLN A 125 -8.50 16.21 -16.27
C GLN A 125 -9.00 15.86 -14.86
N LEU A 126 -9.29 14.58 -14.63
CA LEU A 126 -9.60 14.02 -13.31
C LEU A 126 -8.35 13.35 -12.74
N CYS A 127 -7.96 13.76 -11.54
CA CYS A 127 -6.84 13.17 -10.82
C CYS A 127 -7.33 12.58 -9.50
N ILE A 128 -7.12 11.29 -9.29
CA ILE A 128 -7.59 10.51 -8.14
C ILE A 128 -6.37 9.99 -7.38
N SER A 129 -6.27 10.28 -6.08
CA SER A 129 -5.35 9.58 -5.19
C SER A 129 -6.11 8.50 -4.44
N THR A 130 -5.71 7.25 -4.63
CA THR A 130 -6.30 6.14 -3.90
C THR A 130 -5.67 5.95 -2.53
N PHE A 131 -4.61 6.68 -2.24
CA PHE A 131 -3.75 6.46 -1.10
C PHE A 131 -3.32 4.99 -0.97
N HIS A 132 -2.83 4.53 0.19
CA HIS A 132 -2.28 3.17 0.33
C HIS A 132 -2.52 2.55 1.72
N GLY A 133 -3.66 2.86 2.34
CA GLY A 133 -4.17 2.22 3.55
C GLY A 133 -4.30 3.14 4.77
N THR A 134 -4.85 2.59 5.84
CA THR A 134 -5.13 3.29 7.10
C THR A 134 -3.83 3.61 7.84
N PRO A 135 -3.52 4.89 8.16
CA PRO A 135 -2.26 5.26 8.76
C PRO A 135 -2.21 4.92 10.26
N LEU A 136 -1.24 4.13 10.68
CA LEU A 136 -0.83 4.00 12.07
C LEU A 136 0.20 5.09 12.42
N LYS A 137 1.18 5.26 11.53
CA LYS A 137 2.26 6.25 11.66
C LYS A 137 1.76 7.62 11.24
N ARG A 138 2.27 8.66 11.90
CA ARG A 138 2.01 10.03 11.48
C ARG A 138 2.54 10.27 10.07
N ILE A 139 1.82 11.05 9.29
CA ILE A 139 2.12 11.31 7.88
C ILE A 139 2.18 12.82 7.63
N ALA A 140 2.97 13.20 6.66
CA ALA A 140 3.09 14.57 6.14
C ALA A 140 3.27 15.63 7.26
N MET A 141 2.32 16.53 7.45
CA MET A 141 2.44 17.64 8.43
C MET A 141 2.36 17.19 9.88
N ASP A 142 1.80 16.00 10.13
CA ASP A 142 1.69 15.46 11.49
C ASP A 142 2.96 14.74 11.95
N GLU A 143 3.96 14.58 11.06
CA GLU A 143 5.24 13.98 11.44
C GLU A 143 6.00 14.90 12.43
N PRO A 144 6.50 14.37 13.56
CA PRO A 144 7.31 15.15 14.49
C PRO A 144 8.55 15.74 13.79
N GLY A 145 8.79 17.03 13.97
CA GLY A 145 9.93 17.69 13.32
C GLY A 145 9.74 17.95 11.82
N ALA A 146 8.54 17.83 11.29
CA ALA A 146 8.22 18.34 9.98
C ALA A 146 8.49 19.85 9.91
N HIS A 147 9.77 20.22 9.68
CA HIS A 147 10.25 21.60 9.59
C HIS A 147 9.74 22.34 8.34
N THR A 148 8.98 21.64 7.52
CA THR A 148 8.42 22.16 6.28
C THR A 148 6.92 22.11 6.40
N ASN A 149 6.27 23.25 6.26
CA ASN A 149 4.85 23.26 5.95
C ASN A 149 4.70 22.60 4.59
N PHE A 150 4.41 21.30 4.61
CA PHE A 150 4.00 20.58 3.41
C PHE A 150 2.64 21.13 3.03
N VAL A 151 2.61 22.09 2.14
CA VAL A 151 1.38 22.42 1.46
C VAL A 151 1.22 21.37 0.38
N PHE A 152 0.33 20.44 0.57
CA PHE A 152 -0.12 19.56 -0.47
C PHE A 152 -0.84 20.40 -1.52
N TYR A 153 -0.10 20.90 -2.50
CA TYR A 153 -0.74 21.35 -3.72
C TYR A 153 -1.21 20.09 -4.44
N SER A 154 -2.33 19.56 -3.98
CA SER A 154 -2.89 18.42 -4.66
C SER A 154 -3.47 18.91 -5.96
N SER A 155 -2.84 18.52 -7.03
CA SER A 155 -3.51 18.48 -8.33
C SER A 155 -4.57 17.36 -8.36
N THR A 156 -4.80 16.72 -7.24
CA THR A 156 -5.76 15.65 -6.99
C THR A 156 -7.15 16.24 -6.82
N ASN A 157 -8.15 15.67 -7.45
CA ASN A 157 -9.54 16.08 -7.27
C ASN A 157 -10.07 15.57 -5.94
N TYR A 158 -9.80 14.30 -5.65
CA TYR A 158 -10.14 13.70 -4.38
C TYR A 158 -9.16 12.59 -3.99
N VAL A 159 -9.11 12.33 -2.69
CA VAL A 159 -8.38 11.21 -2.10
C VAL A 159 -9.35 10.20 -1.49
N LEU A 160 -9.05 8.90 -1.62
CA LEU A 160 -9.87 7.83 -1.03
C LEU A 160 -9.52 7.60 0.43
N SER A 161 -10.53 7.32 1.22
CA SER A 161 -10.43 6.89 2.59
C SER A 161 -11.24 5.61 2.82
N GLY A 162 -10.67 4.66 3.58
CA GLY A 162 -11.32 3.40 3.96
C GLY A 162 -12.10 3.50 5.28
N CYS A 163 -11.95 4.59 6.04
CA CYS A 163 -12.63 4.78 7.32
C CYS A 163 -12.60 6.24 7.77
N LYS A 164 -13.48 6.63 8.69
CA LYS A 164 -13.54 7.99 9.24
C LYS A 164 -12.23 8.43 9.90
N TYR A 165 -11.59 7.52 10.64
CA TYR A 165 -10.29 7.77 11.24
C TYR A 165 -9.23 8.18 10.20
N THR A 166 -9.15 7.50 9.05
CA THR A 166 -8.24 7.87 7.96
C THR A 166 -8.58 9.27 7.41
N SER A 167 -9.88 9.58 7.26
CA SER A 167 -10.33 10.90 6.82
C SER A 167 -9.90 12.00 7.79
N GLU A 168 -9.95 11.76 9.09
CA GLU A 168 -9.48 12.68 10.12
C GLU A 168 -7.96 12.90 10.05
N CYS A 169 -7.19 11.82 9.91
CA CYS A 169 -5.75 11.93 9.70
C CYS A 169 -5.41 12.76 8.44
N PHE A 170 -6.18 12.62 7.37
CA PHE A 170 -5.95 13.40 6.14
C PHE A 170 -6.24 14.89 6.33
N ARG A 171 -7.25 15.25 7.12
CA ARG A 171 -7.57 16.66 7.41
C ARG A 171 -6.49 17.37 8.20
N THR A 172 -5.75 16.65 9.05
CA THR A 172 -4.64 17.23 9.83
C THR A 172 -3.31 17.20 9.08
N ALA A 173 -3.06 16.09 8.38
CA ALA A 173 -1.79 15.85 7.70
C ALA A 173 -1.65 16.59 6.37
N PHE A 174 -2.75 16.84 5.68
CA PHE A 174 -2.79 17.50 4.38
C PHE A 174 -3.58 18.82 4.45
N ASP A 175 -3.50 19.64 3.41
CA ASP A 175 -4.34 20.80 3.32
C ASP A 175 -5.83 20.40 3.12
N ASN A 176 -6.75 21.17 3.69
CA ASN A 176 -8.18 20.92 3.64
C ASN A 176 -8.81 21.20 2.25
N THR A 177 -8.02 21.35 1.21
CA THR A 177 -8.52 21.73 -0.14
C THR A 177 -8.89 20.54 -1.00
N THR A 178 -8.43 19.33 -0.65
CA THR A 178 -8.73 18.10 -1.38
C THR A 178 -9.98 17.44 -0.81
N GLU A 179 -10.93 17.10 -1.68
CA GLU A 179 -12.11 16.32 -1.32
C GLU A 179 -11.69 14.92 -0.83
N ILE A 180 -12.26 14.45 0.28
CA ILE A 180 -12.06 13.10 0.80
C ILE A 180 -13.31 12.29 0.50
N ARG A 181 -13.14 11.16 -0.20
CA ARG A 181 -14.23 10.22 -0.48
C ARG A 181 -14.07 8.95 0.35
N GLU A 182 -15.00 8.73 1.25
CA GLU A 182 -15.05 7.56 2.13
C GLU A 182 -15.65 6.36 1.39
N TYR A 183 -14.98 5.93 0.30
CA TYR A 183 -15.44 4.86 -0.58
C TYR A 183 -14.98 3.46 -0.16
N GLY A 184 -14.09 3.34 0.81
CA GLY A 184 -13.31 2.15 1.05
C GLY A 184 -11.98 2.17 0.29
N THR A 185 -11.26 1.08 0.39
CA THR A 185 -9.92 0.87 -0.17
C THR A 185 -10.00 -0.19 -1.28
N PRO A 186 -9.79 0.15 -2.56
CA PRO A 186 -10.02 -0.78 -3.68
C PRO A 186 -9.36 -2.15 -3.54
N ARG A 187 -8.11 -2.22 -3.02
CA ARG A 187 -7.42 -3.50 -2.81
C ARG A 187 -8.09 -4.39 -1.77
N ASN A 188 -8.86 -3.79 -0.84
CA ASN A 188 -9.55 -4.53 0.21
C ASN A 188 -10.83 -5.22 -0.29
N ASP A 189 -11.35 -4.84 -1.46
CA ASP A 189 -12.50 -5.52 -2.08
C ASP A 189 -12.25 -7.03 -2.28
N ILE A 190 -10.97 -7.44 -2.39
CA ILE A 190 -10.59 -8.85 -2.49
C ILE A 190 -11.07 -9.69 -1.30
N PHE A 191 -11.16 -9.11 -0.09
CA PHE A 191 -11.58 -9.83 1.12
C PHE A 191 -13.08 -10.15 1.12
N PHE A 192 -13.88 -9.35 0.42
CA PHE A 192 -15.34 -9.47 0.31
C PHE A 192 -15.79 -10.24 -0.95
N ASN A 193 -14.84 -10.63 -1.81
CA ASN A 193 -15.15 -11.30 -3.05
C ASN A 193 -14.95 -12.83 -2.93
N ASP A 194 -16.05 -13.57 -2.75
CA ASP A 194 -16.03 -15.04 -2.62
C ASP A 194 -15.75 -15.75 -3.94
N LYS A 195 -15.84 -15.05 -5.08
CA LYS A 195 -15.52 -15.63 -6.40
C LYS A 195 -14.01 -15.77 -6.63
N ILE A 196 -13.19 -15.08 -5.83
CA ILE A 196 -11.74 -15.20 -5.92
C ILE A 196 -11.32 -16.46 -5.17
N SER A 197 -10.90 -17.47 -5.92
CA SER A 197 -10.40 -18.73 -5.38
C SER A 197 -9.07 -18.54 -4.66
N VAL A 198 -9.05 -18.81 -3.35
CA VAL A 198 -7.81 -18.81 -2.55
C VAL A 198 -6.80 -19.83 -3.10
N ASN A 199 -7.25 -20.99 -3.59
CA ASN A 199 -6.36 -21.98 -4.17
C ASN A 199 -5.67 -21.46 -5.44
N ASN A 200 -6.39 -20.75 -6.32
CA ASN A 200 -5.80 -20.15 -7.51
C ASN A 200 -4.79 -19.06 -7.15
N LEU A 201 -5.08 -18.28 -6.11
CA LEU A 201 -4.12 -17.29 -5.60
C LEU A 201 -2.89 -17.97 -4.99
N LYS A 202 -3.06 -19.03 -4.20
CA LYS A 202 -1.94 -19.81 -3.66
C LYS A 202 -1.05 -20.34 -4.78
N LEU A 203 -1.63 -20.94 -5.83
CA LEU A 203 -0.88 -21.40 -7.00
C LEU A 203 -0.10 -20.26 -7.67
N LYS A 204 -0.75 -19.11 -7.91
CA LYS A 204 -0.11 -17.92 -8.48
C LYS A 204 1.07 -17.46 -7.65
N LEU A 205 0.92 -17.45 -6.32
CA LEU A 205 1.90 -16.96 -5.36
C LEU A 205 2.98 -17.99 -4.99
N GLY A 206 2.92 -19.21 -5.56
CA GLY A 206 3.83 -20.31 -5.22
C GLY A 206 3.65 -20.83 -3.79
N LEU A 207 2.42 -20.75 -3.23
CA LEU A 207 2.10 -21.21 -1.88
C LEU A 207 1.52 -22.63 -1.91
N PRO A 208 1.84 -23.48 -0.92
CA PRO A 208 1.28 -24.83 -0.83
C PRO A 208 -0.24 -24.79 -0.61
N LEU A 209 -0.96 -25.70 -1.28
CA LEU A 209 -2.42 -25.78 -1.18
C LEU A 209 -2.91 -26.43 0.10
N ASP A 210 -2.13 -27.35 0.63
CA ASP A 210 -2.42 -28.22 1.78
C ASP A 210 -1.99 -27.64 3.13
N LYS A 211 -1.28 -26.51 3.13
CA LYS A 211 -0.78 -25.86 4.35
C LYS A 211 -1.46 -24.53 4.64
N LYS A 212 -1.58 -24.23 5.91
CA LYS A 212 -1.93 -22.90 6.42
C LYS A 212 -0.75 -21.96 6.24
N VAL A 213 -1.04 -20.67 6.08
CA VAL A 213 -0.04 -19.64 5.78
C VAL A 213 0.11 -18.72 6.97
N VAL A 214 1.32 -18.67 7.55
CA VAL A 214 1.72 -17.56 8.42
C VAL A 214 2.58 -16.59 7.63
N LEU A 215 2.09 -15.36 7.48
CA LEU A 215 2.80 -14.28 6.79
C LEU A 215 3.51 -13.39 7.82
N TYR A 216 4.83 -13.26 7.69
CA TYR A 216 5.61 -12.28 8.42
C TYR A 216 5.98 -11.10 7.53
N ALA A 217 5.44 -9.92 7.84
CA ALA A 217 5.58 -8.71 7.04
C ALA A 217 6.07 -7.51 7.88
N PRO A 218 7.37 -7.47 8.26
CA PRO A 218 7.92 -6.39 9.05
C PRO A 218 8.06 -5.09 8.26
N THR A 219 7.87 -3.96 8.95
CA THR A 219 8.12 -2.61 8.39
C THR A 219 9.60 -2.35 8.21
N PHE A 220 9.94 -1.62 7.16
CA PHE A 220 11.30 -1.10 6.95
C PHE A 220 11.71 -0.11 8.06
N ARG A 221 12.99 -0.15 8.48
CA ARG A 221 13.63 0.83 9.35
C ARG A 221 14.75 1.52 8.58
N ASN A 222 14.98 2.79 8.88
CA ASN A 222 16.10 3.54 8.32
C ASN A 222 17.45 2.98 8.80
N ASP A 223 17.52 2.55 10.05
CA ASP A 223 18.65 1.75 10.54
C ASP A 223 18.50 0.30 10.05
N THR A 224 19.32 -0.03 9.06
CA THR A 224 19.28 -1.32 8.39
C THR A 224 19.79 -2.47 9.23
N GLU A 225 20.47 -2.21 10.35
CA GLU A 225 20.94 -3.25 11.28
C GLU A 225 19.82 -3.74 12.19
N ILE A 226 18.86 -2.85 12.54
CA ILE A 226 17.71 -3.17 13.40
C ILE A 226 16.50 -3.67 12.58
N SER A 227 16.52 -3.49 11.24
CA SER A 227 15.40 -3.87 10.37
C SER A 227 15.24 -5.38 10.28
N GLY A 228 14.03 -5.88 10.08
CA GLY A 228 13.55 -7.26 9.88
C GLY A 228 14.56 -8.42 9.75
N VAL A 229 15.83 -8.11 9.41
CA VAL A 229 16.96 -9.07 9.35
C VAL A 229 17.30 -9.64 10.71
N ILE A 230 17.39 -8.80 11.75
CA ILE A 230 17.66 -9.27 13.12
C ILE A 230 16.46 -10.02 13.65
N GLN A 231 15.27 -9.49 13.40
CA GLN A 231 14.02 -10.07 13.86
C GLN A 231 13.81 -11.47 13.27
N ILE A 232 14.04 -11.69 11.96
CA ILE A 232 13.88 -13.02 11.36
C ILE A 232 14.93 -14.01 11.87
N LYS A 233 16.14 -13.55 12.19
CA LYS A 233 17.21 -14.39 12.75
C LYS A 233 16.93 -14.81 14.19
N SER A 234 16.12 -14.08 14.94
CA SER A 234 15.73 -14.41 16.31
C SER A 234 14.56 -15.40 16.39
N ILE A 235 13.93 -15.73 15.26
CA ILE A 235 12.81 -16.67 15.21
C ILE A 235 13.33 -18.11 15.29
N ASP A 236 12.93 -18.84 16.32
CA ASP A 236 13.00 -20.30 16.36
C ASP A 236 11.79 -20.87 15.61
N PHE A 237 11.98 -21.20 14.33
CA PHE A 237 10.91 -21.67 13.46
C PHE A 237 10.28 -22.98 13.96
N THR A 238 11.06 -23.86 14.59
CA THR A 238 10.54 -25.12 15.14
C THR A 238 9.53 -24.84 16.27
N LYS A 239 9.88 -23.98 17.20
CA LYS A 239 8.97 -23.58 18.29
C LYS A 239 7.75 -22.83 17.75
N LEU A 240 7.95 -21.95 16.76
CA LEU A 240 6.83 -21.24 16.13
C LEU A 240 5.82 -22.21 15.51
N PHE A 241 6.28 -23.17 14.71
CA PHE A 241 5.41 -24.11 14.03
C PHE A 241 4.70 -25.06 14.99
N LEU A 242 5.37 -25.50 16.06
CA LEU A 242 4.73 -26.26 17.13
C LEU A 242 3.61 -25.45 17.80
N ALA A 243 3.87 -24.22 18.22
CA ALA A 243 2.86 -23.38 18.83
C ALA A 243 1.67 -23.11 17.91
N LEU A 244 1.92 -22.85 16.61
CA LEU A 244 0.87 -22.66 15.61
C LEU A 244 0.04 -23.92 15.40
N SER A 245 0.67 -25.10 15.32
CA SER A 245 -0.03 -26.37 15.11
C SER A 245 -0.84 -26.76 16.33
N ASP A 246 -0.32 -26.58 17.54
CA ASP A 246 -0.99 -26.90 18.78
C ASP A 246 -2.20 -25.97 19.04
N THR A 247 -2.08 -24.67 18.71
CA THR A 247 -3.15 -23.70 18.97
C THR A 247 -4.21 -23.67 17.87
N PHE A 248 -3.78 -23.70 16.61
CA PHE A 248 -4.69 -23.50 15.47
C PHE A 248 -4.87 -24.76 14.59
N GLY A 249 -4.13 -25.84 14.86
CA GLY A 249 -4.16 -27.09 14.11
C GLY A 249 -3.55 -26.97 12.70
N GLY A 250 -3.38 -28.11 12.05
CA GLY A 250 -2.92 -28.23 10.67
C GLY A 250 -1.40 -28.07 10.50
N GLN A 251 -0.97 -28.14 9.25
CA GLN A 251 0.41 -27.90 8.84
C GLN A 251 0.57 -26.46 8.34
N TRP A 252 1.74 -25.89 8.52
CA TRP A 252 2.02 -24.49 8.23
C TRP A 252 3.16 -24.30 7.24
N CYS A 253 3.11 -23.22 6.47
CA CYS A 253 4.26 -22.64 5.80
C CYS A 253 4.46 -21.19 6.27
N PHE A 254 5.69 -20.71 6.27
CA PHE A 254 6.06 -19.37 6.68
C PHE A 254 6.43 -18.54 5.46
N VAL A 255 5.69 -17.48 5.23
CA VAL A 255 5.95 -16.55 4.13
C VAL A 255 6.60 -15.30 4.72
N PHE A 256 7.80 -14.99 4.27
CA PHE A 256 8.50 -13.77 4.64
C PHE A 256 8.37 -12.73 3.53
N ARG A 257 7.77 -11.59 3.87
CA ARG A 257 7.60 -10.47 2.95
C ARG A 257 8.08 -9.18 3.60
N ALA A 258 9.23 -8.69 3.18
CA ALA A 258 9.82 -7.47 3.67
C ALA A 258 10.08 -6.46 2.54
N HIS A 259 10.38 -5.24 2.90
CA HIS A 259 10.84 -4.24 1.94
C HIS A 259 12.07 -4.75 1.17
N ASN A 260 12.17 -4.42 -0.12
CA ASN A 260 13.23 -4.92 -1.01
C ASN A 260 14.66 -4.73 -0.46
N LEU A 261 14.92 -3.63 0.26
CA LEU A 261 16.23 -3.36 0.86
C LEU A 261 16.56 -4.32 2.02
N VAL A 262 15.56 -4.77 2.75
CA VAL A 262 15.72 -5.76 3.83
C VAL A 262 15.94 -7.14 3.22
N GLN A 263 15.16 -7.48 2.20
CA GLN A 263 15.23 -8.77 1.53
C GLN A 263 16.61 -9.06 0.92
N GLN A 264 17.25 -8.07 0.30
CA GLN A 264 18.60 -8.23 -0.28
C GLN A 264 19.67 -8.64 0.74
N LYS A 265 19.43 -8.42 2.04
CA LYS A 265 20.32 -8.78 3.13
C LYS A 265 20.07 -10.17 3.72
N ILE A 266 19.01 -10.86 3.28
CA ILE A 266 18.64 -12.18 3.78
C ILE A 266 18.96 -13.22 2.70
N ASN A 267 19.86 -14.13 3.04
CA ASN A 267 20.09 -15.31 2.23
C ASN A 267 19.00 -16.36 2.55
N PHE A 268 17.96 -16.39 1.73
CA PHE A 268 16.80 -17.25 1.94
C PHE A 268 17.14 -18.75 1.80
N ASP A 269 18.05 -19.11 0.88
CA ASP A 269 18.48 -20.48 0.70
C ASP A 269 19.23 -21.01 1.92
N LEU A 270 20.08 -20.16 2.51
CA LEU A 270 20.77 -20.49 3.76
C LEU A 270 19.79 -20.61 4.93
N LEU A 271 18.80 -19.70 5.00
CA LEU A 271 17.76 -19.75 6.03
C LEU A 271 16.96 -21.05 5.95
N GLN A 272 16.55 -21.47 4.76
CA GLN A 272 15.84 -22.73 4.54
C GLN A 272 16.74 -23.94 4.85
N LYS A 273 18.01 -23.91 4.42
CA LYS A 273 18.96 -24.98 4.72
C LYS A 273 19.18 -25.20 6.22
N ASN A 274 19.20 -24.11 6.99
CA ASN A 274 19.35 -24.16 8.44
C ASN A 274 18.05 -24.61 9.16
N ASN A 275 16.92 -24.60 8.46
CA ASN A 275 15.61 -24.97 9.00
C ASN A 275 14.90 -25.99 8.08
N PRO A 276 15.48 -27.21 7.90
CA PRO A 276 14.99 -28.17 6.90
C PRO A 276 13.60 -28.77 7.20
N MET A 277 13.16 -28.69 8.45
CA MET A 277 11.88 -29.26 8.92
C MET A 277 10.69 -28.31 8.70
N VAL A 278 10.92 -27.08 8.28
CA VAL A 278 9.90 -26.07 8.08
C VAL A 278 9.94 -25.55 6.65
N GLU A 279 8.80 -25.17 6.10
CA GLU A 279 8.72 -24.60 4.76
C GLU A 279 8.73 -23.06 4.84
N LEU A 280 9.83 -22.47 4.36
CA LEU A 280 10.06 -21.04 4.32
C LEU A 280 9.91 -20.54 2.87
N ILE A 281 9.07 -19.54 2.65
CA ILE A 281 8.75 -19.01 1.32
C ILE A 281 9.12 -17.54 1.25
N ASN A 282 9.81 -17.17 0.17
CA ASN A 282 10.10 -15.79 -0.14
C ASN A 282 8.86 -15.09 -0.72
N GLY A 283 8.14 -14.32 0.10
CA GLY A 283 6.92 -13.60 -0.27
C GLY A 283 7.14 -12.37 -1.15
N ASN A 284 8.37 -12.08 -1.57
CA ASN A 284 8.67 -10.93 -2.42
C ASN A 284 8.77 -11.29 -3.92
N GLN A 285 8.27 -12.45 -4.33
CA GLN A 285 8.22 -12.84 -5.75
C GLN A 285 7.11 -12.13 -6.52
N HIS A 286 6.07 -11.65 -5.84
CA HIS A 286 4.96 -10.90 -6.39
C HIS A 286 4.80 -9.55 -5.67
N ASP A 287 4.28 -8.55 -6.37
CA ASP A 287 4.22 -7.18 -5.85
C ASP A 287 2.97 -6.92 -5.00
N ASP A 288 1.87 -7.67 -5.19
CA ASP A 288 0.58 -7.37 -4.56
C ASP A 288 0.44 -7.97 -3.16
N MET A 289 0.41 -7.08 -2.15
CA MET A 289 0.24 -7.48 -0.74
C MET A 289 -1.16 -8.01 -0.43
N ALA A 290 -2.21 -7.48 -1.05
CA ALA A 290 -3.59 -7.88 -0.76
C ALA A 290 -3.86 -9.34 -1.16
N GLU A 291 -3.22 -9.83 -2.24
CA GLU A 291 -3.30 -11.24 -2.66
C GLU A 291 -2.65 -12.15 -1.61
N TYR A 292 -1.50 -11.77 -1.04
CA TYR A 292 -0.89 -12.52 0.06
C TYR A 292 -1.79 -12.52 1.30
N LEU A 293 -2.32 -11.36 1.70
CA LEU A 293 -3.22 -11.25 2.86
C LEU A 293 -4.49 -12.09 2.68
N LYS A 294 -5.05 -12.19 1.46
CA LYS A 294 -6.19 -13.06 1.18
C LYS A 294 -5.87 -14.54 1.45
N CYS A 295 -4.64 -14.98 1.14
CA CYS A 295 -4.17 -16.36 1.36
C CYS A 295 -3.64 -16.63 2.78
N THR A 296 -3.46 -15.61 3.61
CA THR A 296 -2.83 -15.69 4.93
C THR A 296 -3.84 -16.14 5.99
N ASP A 297 -3.49 -17.13 6.79
CA ASP A 297 -4.28 -17.57 7.93
C ASP A 297 -3.91 -16.77 9.20
N ILE A 298 -2.62 -16.44 9.37
CA ILE A 298 -2.11 -15.65 10.49
C ILE A 298 -1.13 -14.60 9.95
N LEU A 299 -1.34 -13.34 10.34
CA LEU A 299 -0.40 -12.26 10.07
C LEU A 299 0.47 -11.99 11.29
N ILE A 300 1.79 -11.96 11.08
CA ILE A 300 2.75 -11.39 12.02
C ILE A 300 3.32 -10.13 11.35
N THR A 301 3.18 -8.99 12.00
CA THR A 301 3.69 -7.72 11.48
C THR A 301 4.15 -6.83 12.64
N ASP A 302 4.38 -5.54 12.41
CA ASP A 302 4.77 -4.59 13.46
C ASP A 302 3.99 -3.26 13.34
N TYR A 303 4.54 -2.26 12.63
CA TYR A 303 3.94 -0.92 12.48
C TYR A 303 3.33 -0.71 11.08
N SER A 304 2.92 -1.78 10.42
CA SER A 304 2.40 -1.74 9.05
C SER A 304 0.89 -1.47 9.02
N ALA A 305 0.46 -0.64 8.08
CA ALA A 305 -0.97 -0.44 7.78
C ALA A 305 -1.69 -1.73 7.37
N SER A 306 -0.96 -2.77 6.96
CA SER A 306 -1.54 -4.08 6.59
C SER A 306 -2.31 -4.76 7.71
N MET A 307 -2.04 -4.41 8.99
CA MET A 307 -2.83 -4.92 10.11
C MET A 307 -4.29 -4.46 10.06
N PHE A 308 -4.55 -3.24 9.59
CA PHE A 308 -5.92 -2.73 9.44
C PHE A 308 -6.65 -3.39 8.27
N ASP A 309 -5.95 -3.60 7.13
CA ASP A 309 -6.49 -4.35 6.01
C ASP A 309 -6.83 -5.79 6.43
N PHE A 310 -5.91 -6.44 7.14
CA PHE A 310 -6.09 -7.82 7.60
C PHE A 310 -7.18 -7.96 8.68
N ALA A 311 -7.41 -6.93 9.49
CA ALA A 311 -8.49 -6.87 10.48
C ALA A 311 -9.87 -7.12 9.87
N LEU A 312 -10.09 -6.71 8.61
CA LEU A 312 -11.34 -6.97 7.88
C LEU A 312 -11.67 -8.46 7.76
N THR A 313 -10.67 -9.32 7.84
CA THR A 313 -10.82 -10.77 7.78
C THR A 313 -11.11 -11.41 9.13
N GLN A 314 -10.94 -10.69 10.24
CA GLN A 314 -11.00 -11.16 11.63
C GLN A 314 -10.05 -12.33 11.94
N ARG A 315 -9.11 -12.65 11.05
CA ARG A 315 -8.08 -13.69 11.26
C ARG A 315 -7.00 -13.16 12.21
N PRO A 316 -6.30 -14.06 12.95
CA PRO A 316 -5.31 -13.67 13.94
C PRO A 316 -4.19 -12.81 13.37
N CYS A 317 -3.95 -11.66 13.99
CA CYS A 317 -2.82 -10.78 13.71
C CYS A 317 -2.02 -10.56 15.01
N PHE A 318 -0.70 -10.79 14.96
CA PHE A 318 0.21 -10.56 16.07
C PHE A 318 1.21 -9.46 15.69
N LEU A 319 1.50 -8.56 16.64
CA LEU A 319 2.46 -7.48 16.43
C LEU A 319 3.79 -7.85 17.10
N TYR A 320 4.77 -8.25 16.29
CA TYR A 320 6.12 -8.52 16.74
C TYR A 320 6.97 -7.26 16.62
N ALA A 321 7.10 -6.52 17.71
CA ALA A 321 7.64 -5.16 17.77
C ALA A 321 8.71 -5.02 18.87
N PRO A 322 9.90 -5.63 18.72
CA PRO A 322 10.95 -5.60 19.75
C PRO A 322 11.47 -4.19 20.07
N ASP A 323 11.36 -3.28 19.12
CA ASP A 323 11.83 -1.90 19.20
C ASP A 323 10.70 -0.88 19.48
N VAL A 324 9.55 -1.32 20.01
CA VAL A 324 8.35 -0.47 20.17
C VAL A 324 8.60 0.80 20.97
N ASN A 325 9.48 0.75 21.96
CA ASN A 325 9.80 1.91 22.81
C ASN A 325 10.70 2.94 22.12
N GLU A 326 11.51 2.49 21.16
CA GLU A 326 12.47 3.31 20.40
C GLU A 326 11.84 3.83 19.13
N TYR A 327 11.12 2.99 18.40
CA TYR A 327 10.52 3.31 17.11
C TYR A 327 9.55 4.51 17.20
N GLY A 328 8.73 4.56 18.22
CA GLY A 328 7.80 5.68 18.44
C GLY A 328 8.47 7.03 18.74
N ARG A 329 9.76 7.01 19.17
CA ARG A 329 10.53 8.22 19.49
C ARG A 329 11.48 8.64 18.36
N SER A 330 12.08 7.67 17.68
CA SER A 330 13.14 7.89 16.67
C SER A 330 12.61 8.08 15.25
N GLU A 331 11.41 7.59 14.97
CA GLU A 331 10.80 7.65 13.63
C GLU A 331 9.68 8.71 13.59
N ARG A 332 8.58 8.41 12.90
CA ARG A 332 7.50 9.38 12.60
C ARG A 332 6.50 9.59 13.73
N GLY A 333 6.57 8.80 14.82
CA GLY A 333 5.50 8.76 15.82
C GLY A 333 4.23 8.05 15.32
N PHE A 334 3.29 7.86 16.21
CA PHE A 334 2.04 7.18 15.92
C PHE A 334 0.83 8.08 16.14
N TYR A 335 -0.23 7.88 15.36
CA TYR A 335 -1.55 8.47 15.65
C TYR A 335 -2.27 7.72 16.77
N ARG A 336 -2.05 6.40 16.89
CA ARG A 336 -2.63 5.53 17.92
C ARG A 336 -1.54 4.77 18.65
N ASN A 337 -1.74 4.56 19.95
CA ASN A 337 -0.86 3.70 20.72
C ASN A 337 -1.03 2.25 20.25
N ILE A 338 0.05 1.62 19.81
CA ILE A 338 0.04 0.23 19.33
C ILE A 338 -0.51 -0.76 20.38
N LYS A 339 -0.27 -0.49 21.69
CA LYS A 339 -0.74 -1.33 22.79
C LYS A 339 -2.25 -1.20 23.04
N SER A 340 -2.91 -0.18 22.51
CA SER A 340 -4.37 -0.03 22.60
C SER A 340 -5.12 -0.72 21.45
N LEU A 341 -4.40 -1.23 20.46
CA LEU A 341 -4.99 -2.00 19.36
C LEU A 341 -5.38 -3.41 19.82
N PRO A 342 -6.32 -4.09 19.14
CA PRO A 342 -6.78 -5.43 19.53
C PRO A 342 -5.76 -6.53 19.30
N PHE A 343 -4.66 -6.22 18.58
CA PHE A 343 -3.64 -7.18 18.18
C PHE A 343 -2.67 -7.44 19.33
N PRO A 344 -2.41 -8.71 19.74
CA PRO A 344 -1.42 -9.02 20.75
C PRO A 344 -0.04 -8.47 20.34
N VAL A 345 0.61 -7.73 21.25
CA VAL A 345 1.94 -7.13 21.03
C VAL A 345 2.98 -7.97 21.74
N ALA A 346 3.99 -8.43 21.01
CA ALA A 346 5.15 -9.16 21.51
C ALA A 346 6.41 -8.31 21.31
N THR A 347 7.21 -8.18 22.38
CA THR A 347 8.47 -7.43 22.38
C THR A 347 9.69 -8.33 22.22
N ASP A 348 9.51 -9.62 22.37
CA ASP A 348 10.51 -10.63 22.05
C ASP A 348 9.85 -11.90 21.49
N PHE A 349 10.65 -12.89 21.12
CA PHE A 349 10.15 -14.13 20.54
C PHE A 349 9.37 -14.99 21.55
N LYS A 350 9.74 -14.95 22.84
CA LYS A 350 9.03 -15.65 23.91
C LYS A 350 7.62 -15.09 24.07
N ASP A 351 7.48 -13.77 24.15
CA ASP A 351 6.19 -13.07 24.19
C ASP A 351 5.31 -13.46 23.00
N LEU A 352 5.89 -13.58 21.79
CA LEU A 352 5.17 -13.97 20.59
C LEU A 352 4.60 -15.39 20.72
N ILE A 353 5.41 -16.34 21.20
CA ILE A 353 4.95 -17.72 21.41
C ILE A 353 3.86 -17.76 22.50
N GLU A 354 4.04 -17.04 23.60
CA GLU A 354 3.03 -16.97 24.66
C GLU A 354 1.71 -16.39 24.15
N ALA A 355 1.77 -15.32 23.33
CA ALA A 355 0.59 -14.71 22.72
C ALA A 355 -0.14 -15.66 21.76
N ILE A 356 0.61 -16.51 21.02
CA ILE A 356 0.03 -17.54 20.15
C ILE A 356 -0.65 -18.64 20.98
N VAL A 357 0.02 -19.17 22.00
CA VAL A 357 -0.50 -20.26 22.84
C VAL A 357 -1.73 -19.83 23.65
N GLN A 358 -1.76 -18.58 24.11
CA GLN A 358 -2.87 -18.00 24.89
C GLN A 358 -3.95 -17.36 24.03
N PHE A 359 -3.93 -17.56 22.70
CA PHE A 359 -4.84 -16.88 21.80
C PHE A 359 -6.29 -17.33 22.00
N ASP A 360 -7.15 -16.36 22.32
CA ASP A 360 -8.59 -16.53 22.45
C ASP A 360 -9.27 -15.92 21.19
N LYS A 361 -9.79 -16.79 20.34
CA LYS A 361 -10.39 -16.43 19.06
C LYS A 361 -11.65 -15.56 19.21
N GLU A 362 -12.52 -15.88 20.16
CA GLU A 362 -13.79 -15.17 20.34
C GLU A 362 -13.53 -13.76 20.90
N ARG A 363 -12.71 -13.67 21.94
CA ARG A 363 -12.29 -12.39 22.51
C ARG A 363 -11.57 -11.51 21.49
N TYR A 364 -10.71 -12.10 20.67
CA TYR A 364 -9.99 -11.38 19.62
C TYR A 364 -10.96 -10.84 18.55
N ALA A 365 -11.86 -11.67 18.02
CA ALA A 365 -12.84 -11.25 17.02
C ALA A 365 -13.71 -10.10 17.54
N HIS A 366 -14.19 -10.17 18.79
CA HIS A 366 -14.96 -9.10 19.42
C HIS A 366 -14.16 -7.78 19.48
N LYS A 367 -12.90 -7.84 19.89
CA LYS A 367 -12.04 -6.64 19.95
C LYS A 367 -11.75 -6.06 18.56
N VAL A 368 -11.59 -6.90 17.54
CA VAL A 368 -11.38 -6.45 16.15
C VAL A 368 -12.64 -5.79 15.60
N CYS A 369 -13.83 -6.37 15.83
CA CYS A 369 -15.09 -5.72 15.46
C CYS A 369 -15.22 -4.35 16.13
N HIS A 370 -14.93 -4.26 17.43
CA HIS A 370 -14.95 -2.97 18.13
C HIS A 370 -13.98 -1.95 17.53
N LEU A 371 -12.76 -2.37 17.15
CA LEU A 371 -11.82 -1.47 16.46
C LEU A 371 -12.40 -0.98 15.14
N LEU A 372 -12.98 -1.87 14.31
CA LEU A 372 -13.55 -1.51 13.03
C LEU A 372 -14.71 -0.50 13.18
N ASP A 373 -15.56 -0.69 14.18
CA ASP A 373 -16.63 0.25 14.51
C ASP A 373 -16.07 1.60 15.00
N GLU A 374 -15.09 1.58 15.90
CA GLU A 374 -14.43 2.76 16.46
C GLU A 374 -13.77 3.63 15.39
N ILE A 375 -13.07 3.03 14.42
CA ILE A 375 -12.45 3.78 13.31
C ILE A 375 -13.47 4.23 12.26
N GLY A 376 -14.73 3.84 12.38
CA GLY A 376 -15.77 4.14 11.40
C GLY A 376 -15.48 3.49 10.05
N ASN A 377 -15.29 2.17 10.04
CA ASN A 377 -14.96 1.38 8.85
C ASN A 377 -16.00 1.55 7.73
N MET A 378 -15.53 1.76 6.49
CA MET A 378 -16.35 1.95 5.28
C MET A 378 -16.13 0.84 4.23
N GLU A 379 -15.38 -0.20 4.58
CA GLU A 379 -15.06 -1.29 3.68
C GLU A 379 -16.26 -2.23 3.52
N ASP A 380 -16.76 -2.35 2.30
CA ASP A 380 -17.94 -3.18 1.95
C ASP A 380 -17.74 -3.99 0.67
N GLY A 381 -16.52 -4.04 0.14
CA GLY A 381 -16.19 -4.76 -1.08
C GLY A 381 -16.62 -4.06 -2.38
N LYS A 382 -16.94 -2.76 -2.34
CA LYS A 382 -17.42 -1.99 -3.50
C LYS A 382 -16.60 -0.72 -3.76
N ALA A 383 -15.46 -0.56 -3.11
CA ALA A 383 -14.61 0.61 -3.28
C ALA A 383 -14.14 0.78 -4.73
N THR A 384 -13.67 -0.28 -5.35
CA THR A 384 -13.25 -0.32 -6.75
C THR A 384 -14.37 0.11 -7.69
N LYS A 385 -15.58 -0.43 -7.47
CA LYS A 385 -16.76 -0.11 -8.29
C LYS A 385 -17.08 1.39 -8.23
N ARG A 386 -17.11 1.99 -7.04
CA ARG A 386 -17.38 3.43 -6.86
C ARG A 386 -16.39 4.32 -7.61
N VAL A 387 -15.09 3.98 -7.53
CA VAL A 387 -14.03 4.72 -8.23
C VAL A 387 -14.19 4.60 -9.75
N VAL A 388 -14.52 3.41 -10.26
CA VAL A 388 -14.74 3.18 -11.70
C VAL A 388 -15.98 3.93 -12.19
N GLU A 389 -17.06 3.95 -11.42
CA GLU A 389 -18.27 4.74 -11.73
C GLU A 389 -17.95 6.24 -11.85
N ASP A 390 -17.14 6.80 -10.95
CA ASP A 390 -16.68 8.18 -11.03
C ASP A 390 -15.87 8.46 -12.31
N ILE A 391 -14.94 7.56 -12.63
CA ILE A 391 -14.12 7.67 -13.85
C ILE A 391 -14.99 7.68 -15.10
N LEU A 392 -15.94 6.74 -15.19
CA LEU A 392 -16.83 6.61 -16.33
C LEU A 392 -17.80 7.81 -16.46
N ALA A 393 -18.35 8.29 -15.34
CA ALA A 393 -19.19 9.48 -15.31
C ALA A 393 -18.43 10.72 -15.80
N PHE A 394 -17.18 10.91 -15.32
CA PHE A 394 -16.34 12.01 -15.76
C PHE A 394 -16.00 11.95 -17.26
N ILE A 395 -15.64 10.76 -17.76
CA ILE A 395 -15.33 10.57 -19.18
C ILE A 395 -16.56 10.89 -20.03
N LYS A 396 -17.75 10.44 -19.64
CA LYS A 396 -19.01 10.69 -20.36
C LYS A 396 -19.34 12.18 -20.42
N THR A 397 -19.31 12.88 -19.28
CA THR A 397 -19.64 14.32 -19.22
C THR A 397 -18.60 15.21 -19.91
N SER A 398 -17.33 14.81 -19.95
CA SER A 398 -16.27 15.57 -20.62
C SER A 398 -16.19 15.31 -22.13
N ASN A 399 -16.91 14.31 -22.64
CA ASN A 399 -16.94 13.98 -24.08
C ASN A 399 -18.19 14.49 -24.78
N SER A 400 -19.25 14.79 -23.99
CA SER A 400 -20.44 15.53 -24.43
C SER A 400 -20.16 17.04 -24.50
#